data_f2c56b28103a2b8f6cbe4ca6a23e4f9a
#
_entry.id   f2c56b28103a2b8f6cbe4ca6a23e4f9a
#
_cell.length_a   1.000
_cell.length_b   1.000
_cell.length_c   1.000
_cell.angle_alpha   90.00
_cell.angle_beta   90.00
_cell.angle_gamma   90.00
#
_symmetry.space_group_name_H-M   'P 1'
#
loop_
_entity.id
_entity.type
_entity.pdbx_description
1 polymer ?
#
loop_
_entity_poly.entity_id
_entity_poly.type
_entity_poly.pdbx_seq_one_letter_code
_entity_poly.pdbx_strand_id
1 'polypeptide(L)'
;AIMAHAIARSGAGMSGASAVHLNLFGPNPIVVFGTEEQKARLLPPLIKGQDRACFGVTEPDAGLNTTRLATRAVRDGDHYRINGRKLWTTTAQTANKILIIARTQDLADCKKPTDGLTLFFTDLNRDSIEVRLIDKMGRKAVDSNALFIDDLIVPVADRIGEEGDGWKCLLHGLNPERILIAAEAVGLGQAALEKASQYAKERVVFDRTIGKNQGIQHPLAENWMELEAAQLMVFKAASLYDEGKPCGAEANAAKYLAAKAAFTACERAVLTHGGMGYAKEYHVERYLREIMIPVIAPISQELIKSFIAEQVLGQEKSY
;
A
#
# COMPACT_ATOMS: atom_id res chain seq x y z
N ALA A 1 6.24 0.70 -11.44
CA ALA A 1 7.16 -0.17 -10.68
C ALA A 1 8.57 0.42 -10.61
N ILE A 2 9.23 0.72 -11.75
CA ILE A 2 10.65 1.21 -11.81
C ILE A 2 10.87 2.47 -10.96
N MET A 3 10.03 3.49 -11.09
CA MET A 3 10.15 4.73 -10.32
C MET A 3 10.02 4.49 -8.81
N ALA A 4 9.03 3.71 -8.37
CA ALA A 4 8.81 3.38 -6.96
C ALA A 4 10.03 2.63 -6.37
N HIS A 5 10.56 1.65 -7.11
CA HIS A 5 11.77 0.93 -6.76
C HIS A 5 12.98 1.88 -6.60
N ALA A 6 13.23 2.75 -7.60
CA ALA A 6 14.35 3.67 -7.58
C ALA A 6 14.30 4.66 -6.41
N ILE A 7 13.10 5.18 -6.09
CA ILE A 7 12.90 6.08 -4.94
C ILE A 7 13.19 5.34 -3.63
N ALA A 8 12.65 4.14 -3.44
CA ALA A 8 12.90 3.38 -2.23
C ALA A 8 14.39 3.04 -2.05
N ARG A 9 15.07 2.63 -3.14
CA ARG A 9 16.49 2.28 -3.17
C ARG A 9 17.42 3.46 -2.92
N SER A 10 17.01 4.68 -3.27
CA SER A 10 17.83 5.89 -3.05
C SER A 10 18.14 6.20 -1.58
N GLY A 11 17.54 5.45 -0.65
CA GLY A 11 17.59 5.72 0.79
C GLY A 11 16.41 6.53 1.32
N ALA A 12 15.55 7.05 0.43
CA ALA A 12 14.29 7.68 0.83
C ALA A 12 13.30 6.67 1.44
N GLY A 13 13.48 5.37 1.15
CA GLY A 13 12.74 4.27 1.75
C GLY A 13 11.25 4.29 1.40
N MET A 14 10.46 3.61 2.23
CA MET A 14 9.00 3.57 2.08
C MET A 14 8.36 4.96 2.30
N SER A 15 8.99 5.84 3.05
CA SER A 15 8.50 7.21 3.27
C SER A 15 8.49 8.01 1.97
N GLY A 16 9.59 8.00 1.24
CA GLY A 16 9.71 8.71 -0.04
C GLY A 16 8.86 8.07 -1.13
N ALA A 17 8.87 6.76 -1.25
CA ALA A 17 8.08 6.03 -2.23
C ALA A 17 6.58 6.24 -2.03
N SER A 18 6.11 6.23 -0.78
CA SER A 18 4.68 6.41 -0.45
C SER A 18 4.15 7.78 -0.83
N ALA A 19 4.97 8.84 -0.79
CA ALA A 19 4.55 10.17 -1.21
C ALA A 19 4.15 10.22 -2.71
N VAL A 20 4.70 9.32 -3.53
CA VAL A 20 4.38 9.17 -4.95
C VAL A 20 3.32 8.08 -5.18
N HIS A 21 3.45 6.95 -4.51
CA HIS A 21 2.60 5.77 -4.67
C HIS A 21 1.11 6.10 -4.55
N LEU A 22 0.72 6.87 -3.50
CA LEU A 22 -0.68 7.24 -3.25
C LEU A 22 -1.30 8.05 -4.38
N ASN A 23 -0.49 8.85 -5.09
CA ASN A 23 -0.93 9.63 -6.23
C ASN A 23 -0.98 8.82 -7.54
N LEU A 24 -0.51 7.57 -7.55
CA LEU A 24 -0.58 6.67 -8.70
C LEU A 24 -1.80 5.76 -8.63
N PHE A 25 -1.96 5.01 -7.55
CA PHE A 25 -3.06 4.03 -7.48
C PHE A 25 -4.39 4.66 -7.02
N GLY A 26 -4.35 5.67 -6.14
CA GLY A 26 -5.55 6.30 -5.59
C GLY A 26 -6.50 6.90 -6.65
N PRO A 27 -5.99 7.66 -7.66
CA PRO A 27 -6.82 8.17 -8.75
C PRO A 27 -7.22 7.13 -9.80
N ASN A 28 -6.65 5.92 -9.80
CA ASN A 28 -6.90 4.92 -10.84
C ASN A 28 -8.40 4.61 -11.07
N PRO A 29 -9.26 4.50 -10.04
CA PRO A 29 -10.70 4.32 -10.27
C PRO A 29 -11.34 5.46 -11.05
N ILE A 30 -10.88 6.71 -10.90
CA ILE A 30 -11.37 7.85 -11.68
C ILE A 30 -10.97 7.71 -13.14
N VAL A 31 -9.71 7.31 -13.40
CA VAL A 31 -9.18 7.11 -14.76
C VAL A 31 -9.97 6.04 -15.51
N VAL A 32 -10.31 4.95 -14.83
CA VAL A 32 -10.94 3.78 -15.47
C VAL A 32 -12.46 3.87 -15.50
N PHE A 33 -13.11 4.31 -14.42
CA PHE A 33 -14.56 4.26 -14.24
C PHE A 33 -15.21 5.64 -14.16
N GLY A 34 -14.43 6.72 -14.08
CA GLY A 34 -14.97 8.08 -14.12
C GLY A 34 -15.55 8.41 -15.48
N THR A 35 -16.62 9.23 -15.50
CA THR A 35 -17.13 9.83 -16.74
C THR A 35 -16.10 10.83 -17.30
N GLU A 36 -16.22 11.19 -18.57
CA GLU A 36 -15.31 12.19 -19.18
C GLU A 36 -15.40 13.54 -18.45
N GLU A 37 -16.57 13.92 -17.96
CA GLU A 37 -16.78 15.11 -17.13
C GLU A 37 -16.01 14.99 -15.80
N GLN A 38 -16.11 13.84 -15.11
CA GLN A 38 -15.36 13.58 -13.88
C GLN A 38 -13.85 13.62 -14.12
N LYS A 39 -13.38 12.97 -15.17
CA LYS A 39 -11.95 13.00 -15.53
C LYS A 39 -11.46 14.42 -15.80
N ALA A 40 -12.20 15.20 -16.57
CA ALA A 40 -11.86 16.60 -16.89
C ALA A 40 -11.88 17.50 -15.64
N ARG A 41 -12.75 17.26 -14.68
CA ARG A 41 -12.88 18.02 -13.44
C ARG A 41 -11.85 17.62 -12.38
N LEU A 42 -11.62 16.32 -12.20
CA LEU A 42 -10.91 15.79 -11.02
C LEU A 42 -9.42 15.53 -11.27
N LEU A 43 -9.03 15.08 -12.49
CA LEU A 43 -7.65 14.69 -12.73
C LEU A 43 -6.67 15.87 -12.88
N PRO A 44 -6.99 16.98 -13.60
CA PRO A 44 -6.04 18.08 -13.78
C PRO A 44 -5.56 18.72 -12.47
N PRO A 45 -6.42 19.01 -11.46
CA PRO A 45 -5.98 19.54 -10.18
C PRO A 45 -5.06 18.59 -9.41
N LEU A 46 -5.32 17.26 -9.47
CA LEU A 46 -4.47 16.25 -8.87
C LEU A 46 -3.09 16.18 -9.53
N ILE A 47 -3.05 16.19 -10.88
CA ILE A 47 -1.81 16.15 -11.66
C ILE A 47 -0.95 17.39 -11.38
N LYS A 48 -1.57 18.58 -11.24
CA LYS A 48 -0.90 19.84 -10.93
C LYS A 48 -0.50 19.96 -9.44
N GLY A 49 -0.89 19.01 -8.59
CA GLY A 49 -0.63 19.08 -7.15
C GLY A 49 -1.45 20.15 -6.42
N GLN A 50 -2.48 20.70 -7.05
CA GLN A 50 -3.45 21.62 -6.44
C GLN A 50 -4.36 20.89 -5.48
N ASP A 51 -4.83 19.70 -5.89
CA ASP A 51 -5.54 18.76 -5.03
C ASP A 51 -4.60 17.65 -4.54
N ARG A 52 -4.82 17.25 -3.30
CA ARG A 52 -4.17 16.10 -2.64
C ARG A 52 -5.24 15.16 -2.15
N ALA A 53 -5.16 13.90 -2.58
CA ALA A 53 -6.14 12.90 -2.20
C ALA A 53 -5.62 11.94 -1.13
N CYS A 54 -6.51 11.53 -0.23
CA CYS A 54 -6.30 10.38 0.63
C CYS A 54 -7.30 9.27 0.28
N PHE A 55 -7.09 8.07 0.86
CA PHE A 55 -7.82 6.86 0.50
C PHE A 55 -8.43 6.21 1.75
N GLY A 56 -9.76 6.22 1.85
CA GLY A 56 -10.53 5.74 3.00
C GLY A 56 -11.25 4.44 2.70
N VAL A 57 -10.64 3.30 3.03
CA VAL A 57 -11.22 1.94 2.86
C VAL A 57 -11.36 1.23 4.20
N THR A 58 -10.24 0.92 4.84
CA THR A 58 -10.18 0.15 6.09
C THR A 58 -11.00 0.79 7.21
N GLU A 59 -11.67 -0.03 8.00
CA GLU A 59 -12.40 0.38 9.20
C GLU A 59 -11.88 -0.37 10.44
N PRO A 60 -12.18 0.11 11.67
CA PRO A 60 -11.71 -0.56 12.88
C PRO A 60 -12.06 -2.06 12.92
N ASP A 61 -13.26 -2.43 12.46
CA ASP A 61 -13.77 -3.80 12.51
C ASP A 61 -13.75 -4.52 11.14
N ALA A 62 -13.22 -3.86 10.09
CA ALA A 62 -13.16 -4.39 8.73
C ALA A 62 -11.80 -4.08 8.07
N GLY A 63 -10.75 -4.79 8.51
CA GLY A 63 -9.42 -4.76 7.91
C GLY A 63 -9.28 -5.77 6.77
N LEU A 64 -9.02 -7.04 7.10
CA LEU A 64 -8.87 -8.12 6.11
C LEU A 64 -10.18 -8.43 5.37
N ASN A 65 -11.27 -8.54 6.10
CA ASN A 65 -12.59 -8.74 5.51
C ASN A 65 -13.22 -7.40 5.13
N THR A 66 -12.68 -6.78 4.08
CA THR A 66 -13.11 -5.47 3.57
C THR A 66 -14.59 -5.45 3.13
N THR A 67 -15.17 -6.61 2.82
CA THR A 67 -16.60 -6.70 2.44
C THR A 67 -17.56 -6.46 3.61
N ARG A 68 -17.04 -6.39 4.84
CA ARG A 68 -17.82 -6.10 6.06
C ARG A 68 -17.81 -4.62 6.45
N LEU A 69 -17.42 -3.73 5.54
CA LEU A 69 -17.47 -2.28 5.79
C LEU A 69 -18.84 -1.83 6.26
N ALA A 70 -18.85 -0.98 7.30
CA ALA A 70 -20.05 -0.45 7.95
C ALA A 70 -20.28 1.04 7.71
N THR A 71 -19.30 1.80 7.18
CA THR A 71 -19.49 3.18 6.75
C THR A 71 -20.65 3.23 5.75
N ARG A 72 -21.68 4.01 6.08
CA ARG A 72 -22.94 4.04 5.33
C ARG A 72 -23.07 5.33 4.53
N ALA A 73 -23.60 5.21 3.31
CA ALA A 73 -23.99 6.33 2.47
C ALA A 73 -25.47 6.21 2.15
N VAL A 74 -26.26 7.17 2.59
CA VAL A 74 -27.71 7.22 2.33
C VAL A 74 -27.97 8.30 1.31
N ARG A 75 -28.65 7.94 0.20
CA ARG A 75 -29.01 8.90 -0.83
C ARG A 75 -30.15 9.80 -0.35
N ASP A 76 -29.98 11.10 -0.55
CA ASP A 76 -30.94 12.14 -0.23
C ASP A 76 -30.99 13.15 -1.41
N GLY A 77 -31.89 12.89 -2.35
CA GLY A 77 -32.02 13.68 -3.58
C GLY A 77 -30.80 13.62 -4.48
N ASP A 78 -30.09 14.74 -4.63
CA ASP A 78 -28.94 14.95 -5.48
C ASP A 78 -27.58 14.73 -4.76
N HIS A 79 -27.63 14.28 -3.50
CA HIS A 79 -26.45 13.99 -2.71
C HIS A 79 -26.57 12.69 -1.89
N TYR A 80 -25.47 12.27 -1.29
CA TYR A 80 -25.41 11.22 -0.27
C TYR A 80 -25.00 11.84 1.06
N ARG A 81 -25.51 11.29 2.17
CA ARG A 81 -25.05 11.54 3.52
C ARG A 81 -24.23 10.35 3.97
N ILE A 82 -22.94 10.58 4.26
CA ILE A 82 -22.02 9.51 4.66
C ILE A 82 -21.71 9.64 6.14
N ASN A 83 -21.87 8.53 6.85
CA ASN A 83 -21.54 8.38 8.27
C ASN A 83 -20.71 7.12 8.50
N GLY A 84 -19.69 7.20 9.35
CA GLY A 84 -18.86 6.05 9.67
C GLY A 84 -17.46 6.40 10.16
N ARG A 85 -16.58 5.42 10.08
CA ARG A 85 -15.19 5.58 10.53
C ARG A 85 -14.25 4.91 9.53
N LYS A 86 -13.11 5.55 9.28
CA LYS A 86 -12.02 4.95 8.50
C LYS A 86 -10.74 4.91 9.34
N LEU A 87 -9.89 3.93 9.07
CA LEU A 87 -8.65 3.72 9.79
C LEU A 87 -7.48 3.56 8.80
N TRP A 88 -6.29 3.95 9.23
CA TRP A 88 -5.07 3.89 8.42
C TRP A 88 -5.10 4.73 7.14
N THR A 89 -5.94 5.78 7.11
CA THR A 89 -6.00 6.70 5.98
C THR A 89 -4.73 7.54 5.92
N THR A 90 -3.92 7.30 4.90
CA THR A 90 -2.62 7.97 4.71
C THR A 90 -2.83 9.36 4.11
N THR A 91 -2.00 10.33 4.49
CA THR A 91 -1.97 11.74 4.02
C THR A 91 -3.21 12.58 4.36
N ALA A 92 -4.12 12.08 5.20
CA ALA A 92 -5.35 12.80 5.51
C ALA A 92 -5.12 14.13 6.27
N GLN A 93 -3.95 14.35 6.91
CA GLN A 93 -3.64 15.64 7.53
C GLN A 93 -3.54 16.78 6.51
N THR A 94 -3.06 16.50 5.31
CA THR A 94 -2.79 17.50 4.27
C THR A 94 -3.69 17.36 3.04
N ALA A 95 -4.47 16.28 2.94
CA ALA A 95 -5.40 16.06 1.83
C ALA A 95 -6.60 17.02 1.92
N ASN A 96 -7.08 17.46 0.76
CA ASN A 96 -8.33 18.18 0.56
C ASN A 96 -9.37 17.36 -0.20
N LYS A 97 -8.99 16.19 -0.70
CA LYS A 97 -9.87 15.21 -1.37
C LYS A 97 -9.76 13.84 -0.73
N ILE A 98 -10.84 13.07 -0.82
CA ILE A 98 -10.87 11.69 -0.33
C ILE A 98 -11.53 10.78 -1.36
N LEU A 99 -10.85 9.66 -1.68
CA LEU A 99 -11.50 8.50 -2.30
C LEU A 99 -12.03 7.62 -1.18
N ILE A 100 -13.33 7.50 -1.04
CA ILE A 100 -13.97 6.76 0.04
C ILE A 100 -14.94 5.71 -0.50
N ILE A 101 -14.89 4.51 0.08
CA ILE A 101 -15.88 3.47 -0.17
C ILE A 101 -16.85 3.42 1.01
N ALA A 102 -18.15 3.40 0.71
CA ALA A 102 -19.22 3.31 1.70
C ALA A 102 -20.34 2.38 1.21
N ARG A 103 -21.15 1.92 2.12
CA ARG A 103 -22.27 1.02 1.84
C ARG A 103 -23.54 1.83 1.56
N THR A 104 -24.08 1.67 0.34
CA THR A 104 -25.36 2.29 -0.08
C THR A 104 -26.55 1.35 0.10
N GLN A 105 -26.30 0.04 0.23
CA GLN A 105 -27.33 -0.98 0.52
C GLN A 105 -26.93 -1.77 1.77
N ASP A 106 -27.88 -2.11 2.62
CA ASP A 106 -27.61 -2.92 3.82
C ASP A 106 -27.06 -4.29 3.45
N LEU A 107 -26.08 -4.76 4.22
CA LEU A 107 -25.43 -6.04 3.98
C LEU A 107 -26.43 -7.22 3.99
N ALA A 108 -27.48 -7.12 4.82
CA ALA A 108 -28.52 -8.14 4.94
C ALA A 108 -29.36 -8.28 3.67
N ASP A 109 -29.46 -7.20 2.87
CA ASP A 109 -30.24 -7.13 1.64
C ASP A 109 -29.41 -7.45 0.39
N CYS A 110 -28.09 -7.67 0.57
CA CYS A 110 -27.18 -7.97 -0.54
C CYS A 110 -27.13 -9.47 -0.83
N LYS A 111 -27.10 -9.84 -2.13
CA LYS A 111 -26.88 -11.24 -2.55
C LYS A 111 -25.47 -11.71 -2.25
N LYS A 112 -24.49 -10.82 -2.35
CA LYS A 112 -23.08 -11.05 -2.04
C LYS A 112 -22.59 -9.94 -1.12
N PRO A 113 -21.64 -10.20 -0.20
CA PRO A 113 -21.11 -9.17 0.69
C PRO A 113 -20.44 -8.00 -0.03
N THR A 114 -20.03 -8.20 -1.28
CA THR A 114 -19.43 -7.19 -2.16
C THR A 114 -20.43 -6.23 -2.78
N ASP A 115 -21.71 -6.64 -2.87
CA ASP A 115 -22.77 -5.82 -3.44
C ASP A 115 -23.10 -4.66 -2.49
N GLY A 116 -23.67 -3.59 -3.03
CA GLY A 116 -24.10 -2.43 -2.24
C GLY A 116 -22.97 -1.58 -1.68
N LEU A 117 -21.73 -1.79 -2.10
CA LEU A 117 -20.59 -0.90 -1.84
C LEU A 117 -20.47 0.11 -2.98
N THR A 118 -20.33 1.39 -2.67
CA THR A 118 -20.22 2.48 -3.64
C THR A 118 -18.97 3.31 -3.37
N LEU A 119 -18.32 3.74 -4.44
CA LEU A 119 -17.08 4.50 -4.38
C LEU A 119 -17.35 5.97 -4.69
N PHE A 120 -16.78 6.87 -3.90
CA PHE A 120 -16.90 8.31 -4.05
C PHE A 120 -15.54 8.96 -4.07
N PHE A 121 -15.38 10.01 -4.89
CA PHE A 121 -14.22 10.90 -4.83
C PHE A 121 -14.70 12.33 -4.62
N THR A 122 -14.50 12.85 -3.41
CA THR A 122 -15.13 14.08 -2.96
C THR A 122 -14.19 14.94 -2.10
N ASP A 123 -14.65 16.11 -1.67
CA ASP A 123 -13.93 16.97 -0.74
C ASP A 123 -13.79 16.29 0.64
N LEU A 124 -12.58 16.38 1.22
CA LEU A 124 -12.35 16.03 2.60
C LEU A 124 -12.77 17.22 3.48
N ASN A 125 -14.09 17.35 3.71
CA ASN A 125 -14.66 18.43 4.51
C ASN A 125 -14.33 18.24 5.99
N ARG A 126 -13.58 19.19 6.57
CA ARG A 126 -13.14 19.15 7.97
C ARG A 126 -14.23 19.43 8.99
N ASP A 127 -15.34 20.01 8.57
CA ASP A 127 -16.49 20.23 9.45
C ASP A 127 -17.27 18.92 9.69
N SER A 128 -17.23 18.00 8.73
CA SER A 128 -17.89 16.68 8.79
C SER A 128 -16.92 15.52 9.03
N ILE A 129 -15.60 15.72 8.89
CA ILE A 129 -14.59 14.67 9.06
C ILE A 129 -13.53 15.11 10.06
N GLU A 130 -13.61 14.53 11.26
CA GLU A 130 -12.51 14.64 12.22
C GLU A 130 -11.37 13.72 11.82
N VAL A 131 -10.15 14.27 11.71
CA VAL A 131 -8.93 13.54 11.32
C VAL A 131 -7.99 13.46 12.50
N ARG A 132 -7.79 12.24 13.04
CA ARG A 132 -6.89 11.99 14.18
C ARG A 132 -5.63 11.26 13.70
N LEU A 133 -4.48 11.84 13.99
CA LEU A 133 -3.17 11.23 13.70
C LEU A 133 -3.00 9.94 14.49
N ILE A 134 -2.49 8.90 13.83
CA ILE A 134 -2.03 7.66 14.44
C ILE A 134 -0.50 7.72 14.55
N ASP A 135 0.03 7.72 15.76
CA ASP A 135 1.47 7.53 15.96
C ASP A 135 1.86 6.11 15.58
N LYS A 136 2.93 5.97 14.83
CA LYS A 136 3.31 4.70 14.23
C LYS A 136 4.83 4.49 14.21
N MET A 137 5.22 3.25 14.12
CA MET A 137 6.58 2.75 14.14
C MET A 137 7.48 3.32 13.04
N GLY A 138 6.98 3.43 11.80
CA GLY A 138 7.76 3.83 10.62
C GLY A 138 6.96 4.72 9.66
N ARG A 139 7.58 5.12 8.52
CA ARG A 139 6.97 6.03 7.53
C ARG A 139 6.49 7.35 8.15
N LYS A 140 7.27 7.94 9.05
CA LYS A 140 6.85 9.17 9.75
C LYS A 140 6.71 10.39 8.85
N ALA A 141 7.37 10.41 7.70
CA ALA A 141 7.23 11.46 6.70
C ALA A 141 5.86 11.47 5.99
N VAL A 142 5.09 10.38 6.13
CA VAL A 142 3.73 10.26 5.59
C VAL A 142 2.82 9.91 6.76
N ASP A 143 1.86 10.75 7.09
CA ASP A 143 0.92 10.54 8.18
C ASP A 143 -0.03 9.37 7.90
N SER A 144 -0.60 8.79 8.96
CA SER A 144 -1.70 7.82 8.90
C SER A 144 -2.73 8.20 9.94
N ASN A 145 -4.01 8.06 9.63
CA ASN A 145 -5.06 8.68 10.41
C ASN A 145 -6.25 7.75 10.63
N ALA A 146 -6.95 7.98 11.74
CA ALA A 146 -8.33 7.59 11.94
C ALA A 146 -9.23 8.76 11.50
N LEU A 147 -10.28 8.43 10.74
CA LEU A 147 -11.30 9.38 10.31
C LEU A 147 -12.61 9.04 11.01
N PHE A 148 -13.25 10.07 11.58
CA PHE A 148 -14.59 10.01 12.12
C PHE A 148 -15.48 10.89 11.25
N ILE A 149 -16.46 10.28 10.59
CA ILE A 149 -17.29 10.91 9.56
C ILE A 149 -18.69 11.05 10.11
N ASP A 150 -19.13 12.28 10.21
CA ASP A 150 -20.45 12.66 10.72
C ASP A 150 -21.15 13.55 9.69
N ASP A 151 -22.19 13.01 9.09
CA ASP A 151 -23.06 13.68 8.12
C ASP A 151 -22.32 14.36 6.95
N LEU A 152 -21.32 13.68 6.38
CA LEU A 152 -20.61 14.16 5.20
C LEU A 152 -21.54 14.19 3.99
N ILE A 153 -21.77 15.38 3.46
CA ILE A 153 -22.59 15.59 2.26
C ILE A 153 -21.71 15.39 1.01
N VAL A 154 -22.09 14.44 0.16
CA VAL A 154 -21.36 14.08 -1.06
C VAL A 154 -22.30 14.20 -2.27
N PRO A 155 -22.04 15.09 -3.23
CA PRO A 155 -22.84 15.18 -4.46
C PRO A 155 -22.88 13.85 -5.23
N VAL A 156 -24.02 13.54 -5.85
CA VAL A 156 -24.13 12.35 -6.73
C VAL A 156 -23.09 12.40 -7.85
N ALA A 157 -22.72 13.58 -8.32
CA ALA A 157 -21.66 13.78 -9.34
C ALA A 157 -20.26 13.33 -8.89
N ASP A 158 -20.04 13.10 -7.59
CA ASP A 158 -18.77 12.63 -7.01
C ASP A 158 -18.73 11.09 -6.85
N ARG A 159 -19.81 10.38 -7.20
CA ARG A 159 -19.85 8.92 -7.25
C ARG A 159 -19.04 8.41 -8.45
N ILE A 160 -18.09 7.52 -8.20
CA ILE A 160 -17.27 6.89 -9.25
C ILE A 160 -17.85 5.52 -9.60
N GLY A 161 -18.21 5.35 -10.86
CA GLY A 161 -18.93 4.17 -11.35
C GLY A 161 -20.40 4.15 -10.93
N GLU A 162 -21.04 2.99 -11.06
CA GLU A 162 -22.43 2.81 -10.69
C GLU A 162 -22.61 2.58 -9.18
N GLU A 163 -23.78 2.92 -8.65
CA GLU A 163 -24.14 2.63 -7.27
C GLU A 163 -24.16 1.11 -7.03
N GLY A 164 -23.50 0.67 -6.00
CA GLY A 164 -23.33 -0.75 -5.67
C GLY A 164 -22.11 -1.42 -6.31
N ASP A 165 -21.46 -0.82 -7.31
CA ASP A 165 -20.30 -1.38 -8.03
C ASP A 165 -18.94 -0.94 -7.46
N GLY A 166 -18.94 -0.24 -6.34
CA GLY A 166 -17.72 0.35 -5.76
C GLY A 166 -16.63 -0.69 -5.41
N TRP A 167 -17.02 -1.91 -5.06
CA TRP A 167 -16.07 -3.00 -4.85
C TRP A 167 -15.29 -3.37 -6.13
N LYS A 168 -15.99 -3.47 -7.25
CA LYS A 168 -15.39 -3.73 -8.57
C LYS A 168 -14.41 -2.62 -8.96
N CYS A 169 -14.82 -1.37 -8.77
CA CYS A 169 -13.97 -0.21 -9.04
C CYS A 169 -12.71 -0.22 -8.16
N LEU A 170 -12.84 -0.56 -6.88
CA LEU A 170 -11.72 -0.67 -5.94
C LEU A 170 -10.75 -1.79 -6.33
N LEU A 171 -11.26 -2.98 -6.64
CA LEU A 171 -10.44 -4.15 -6.99
C LEU A 171 -9.53 -3.90 -8.20
N HIS A 172 -9.97 -3.09 -9.17
CA HIS A 172 -9.17 -2.75 -10.34
C HIS A 172 -7.84 -2.05 -9.96
N GLY A 173 -7.84 -1.26 -8.90
CA GLY A 173 -6.64 -0.60 -8.38
C GLY A 173 -5.72 -1.49 -7.53
N LEU A 174 -6.17 -2.66 -7.07
CA LEU A 174 -5.43 -3.45 -6.08
C LEU A 174 -4.23 -4.23 -6.65
N ASN A 175 -4.28 -4.68 -7.91
CA ASN A 175 -3.12 -5.34 -8.53
C ASN A 175 -1.97 -4.36 -8.77
N PRO A 176 -2.19 -3.17 -9.37
CA PRO A 176 -1.17 -2.13 -9.44
C PRO A 176 -0.58 -1.77 -8.07
N GLU A 177 -1.42 -1.64 -7.04
CA GLU A 177 -0.95 -1.34 -5.69
C GLU A 177 0.00 -2.42 -5.15
N ARG A 178 -0.33 -3.70 -5.32
CA ARG A 178 0.55 -4.81 -4.92
C ARG A 178 1.89 -4.79 -5.65
N ILE A 179 1.87 -4.50 -6.95
CA ILE A 179 3.08 -4.39 -7.78
C ILE A 179 3.95 -3.22 -7.34
N LEU A 180 3.35 -2.05 -7.06
CA LEU A 180 4.08 -0.87 -6.63
C LEU A 180 4.74 -1.07 -5.26
N ILE A 181 4.00 -1.57 -4.27
CA ILE A 181 4.55 -1.80 -2.92
C ILE A 181 5.61 -2.91 -2.92
N ALA A 182 5.49 -3.90 -3.80
CA ALA A 182 6.50 -4.92 -3.99
C ALA A 182 7.80 -4.33 -4.57
N ALA A 183 7.69 -3.44 -5.55
CA ALA A 183 8.83 -2.72 -6.11
C ALA A 183 9.53 -1.84 -5.06
N GLU A 184 8.76 -1.13 -4.24
CA GLU A 184 9.28 -0.34 -3.10
C GLU A 184 10.02 -1.22 -2.09
N ALA A 185 9.44 -2.37 -1.75
CA ALA A 185 10.06 -3.30 -0.80
C ALA A 185 11.40 -3.81 -1.31
N VAL A 186 11.48 -4.26 -2.57
CA VAL A 186 12.75 -4.68 -3.18
C VAL A 186 13.78 -3.55 -3.15
N GLY A 187 13.39 -2.34 -3.56
CA GLY A 187 14.30 -1.19 -3.55
C GLY A 187 14.86 -0.89 -2.16
N LEU A 188 14.01 -0.90 -1.13
CA LEU A 188 14.45 -0.69 0.26
C LEU A 188 15.35 -1.84 0.76
N GLY A 189 15.01 -3.09 0.45
CA GLY A 189 15.83 -4.25 0.78
C GLY A 189 17.23 -4.19 0.17
N GLN A 190 17.32 -3.77 -1.10
CA GLN A 190 18.60 -3.56 -1.79
C GLN A 190 19.41 -2.42 -1.15
N ALA A 191 18.78 -1.30 -0.79
CA ALA A 191 19.47 -0.22 -0.06
C ALA A 191 20.01 -0.67 1.30
N ALA A 192 19.27 -1.50 2.03
CA ALA A 192 19.71 -2.08 3.29
C ALA A 192 20.89 -3.04 3.09
N LEU A 193 20.82 -3.90 2.09
CA LEU A 193 21.88 -4.84 1.72
C LEU A 193 23.17 -4.12 1.30
N GLU A 194 23.07 -3.06 0.50
CA GLU A 194 24.21 -2.24 0.07
C GLU A 194 24.93 -1.63 1.29
N LYS A 195 24.17 -1.04 2.24
CA LYS A 195 24.75 -0.49 3.48
C LYS A 195 25.42 -1.57 4.33
N ALA A 196 24.77 -2.73 4.50
CA ALA A 196 25.34 -3.84 5.26
C ALA A 196 26.63 -4.38 4.62
N SER A 197 26.62 -4.53 3.31
CA SER A 197 27.78 -4.99 2.54
C SER A 197 28.95 -4.01 2.62
N GLN A 198 28.69 -2.70 2.53
CA GLN A 198 29.72 -1.69 2.67
C GLN A 198 30.27 -1.66 4.09
N TYR A 199 29.43 -1.66 5.11
CA TYR A 199 29.87 -1.71 6.50
C TYR A 199 30.73 -2.96 6.80
N ALA A 200 30.35 -4.13 6.24
CA ALA A 200 31.10 -5.37 6.42
C ALA A 200 32.50 -5.32 5.80
N LYS A 201 32.72 -4.52 4.76
CA LYS A 201 34.05 -4.30 4.14
C LYS A 201 34.95 -3.35 4.95
N GLU A 202 34.36 -2.47 5.73
CA GLU A 202 35.06 -1.40 6.45
C GLU A 202 35.30 -1.73 7.94
N ARG A 203 34.33 -2.34 8.58
CA ARG A 203 34.39 -2.64 10.02
C ARG A 203 35.43 -3.70 10.34
N VAL A 204 36.44 -3.34 11.12
CA VAL A 204 37.50 -4.24 11.60
C VAL A 204 37.19 -4.70 13.01
N VAL A 205 37.24 -6.01 13.25
CA VAL A 205 37.16 -6.67 14.56
C VAL A 205 38.11 -7.86 14.52
N PHE A 206 38.90 -8.04 15.58
CA PHE A 206 39.95 -9.06 15.62
C PHE A 206 40.94 -8.96 14.45
N ASP A 207 41.43 -7.76 14.16
CA ASP A 207 42.41 -7.42 13.12
C ASP A 207 42.03 -7.77 11.68
N ARG A 208 40.75 -7.98 11.41
CA ARG A 208 40.23 -8.22 10.05
C ARG A 208 38.85 -7.63 9.88
N THR A 209 38.50 -7.36 8.63
CA THR A 209 37.14 -6.91 8.31
C THR A 209 36.12 -8.00 8.62
N ILE A 210 34.95 -7.60 9.18
CA ILE A 210 33.90 -8.56 9.52
C ILE A 210 33.35 -9.31 8.30
N GLY A 211 33.44 -8.69 7.11
CA GLY A 211 33.07 -9.29 5.85
C GLY A 211 33.90 -10.50 5.43
N LYS A 212 35.04 -10.78 6.11
CA LYS A 212 35.80 -12.02 5.91
C LYS A 212 35.19 -13.25 6.62
N ASN A 213 34.17 -13.04 7.45
CA ASN A 213 33.50 -14.14 8.16
C ASN A 213 32.34 -14.69 7.35
N GLN A 214 32.29 -16.02 7.16
CA GLN A 214 31.18 -16.67 6.46
C GLN A 214 29.82 -16.41 7.11
N GLY A 215 29.77 -16.27 8.45
CA GLY A 215 28.55 -15.88 9.18
C GLY A 215 28.01 -14.50 8.81
N ILE A 216 28.79 -13.64 8.14
CA ILE A 216 28.37 -12.36 7.56
C ILE A 216 28.16 -12.49 6.05
N GLN A 217 29.09 -13.15 5.33
CA GLN A 217 29.04 -13.27 3.87
C GLN A 217 27.83 -14.04 3.39
N HIS A 218 27.56 -15.22 3.96
CA HIS A 218 26.53 -16.13 3.48
C HIS A 218 25.13 -15.51 3.59
N PRO A 219 24.70 -14.92 4.75
CA PRO A 219 23.41 -14.26 4.83
C PRO A 219 23.25 -13.06 3.89
N LEU A 220 24.33 -12.29 3.65
CA LEU A 220 24.27 -11.16 2.69
C LEU A 220 24.13 -11.69 1.25
N ALA A 221 24.82 -12.78 0.89
CA ALA A 221 24.68 -13.41 -0.40
C ALA A 221 23.29 -14.01 -0.62
N GLU A 222 22.71 -14.67 0.39
CA GLU A 222 21.35 -15.19 0.36
C GLU A 222 20.33 -14.06 0.16
N ASN A 223 20.44 -12.97 0.92
CA ASN A 223 19.56 -11.81 0.76
C ASN A 223 19.65 -11.22 -0.66
N TRP A 224 20.82 -11.17 -1.26
CA TRP A 224 20.96 -10.72 -2.63
C TRP A 224 20.18 -11.61 -3.60
N MET A 225 20.35 -12.94 -3.50
CA MET A 225 19.64 -13.90 -4.37
C MET A 225 18.13 -13.81 -4.22
N GLU A 226 17.62 -13.70 -2.98
CA GLU A 226 16.19 -13.56 -2.69
C GLU A 226 15.60 -12.26 -3.25
N LEU A 227 16.34 -11.14 -3.11
CA LEU A 227 15.91 -9.83 -3.64
C LEU A 227 15.88 -9.83 -5.17
N GLU A 228 16.86 -10.43 -5.85
CA GLU A 228 16.88 -10.56 -7.30
C GLU A 228 15.71 -11.42 -7.80
N ALA A 229 15.43 -12.55 -7.15
CA ALA A 229 14.30 -13.41 -7.49
C ALA A 229 12.97 -12.68 -7.30
N ALA A 230 12.82 -11.92 -6.19
CA ALA A 230 11.64 -11.11 -5.93
C ALA A 230 11.48 -10.00 -6.98
N GLN A 231 12.56 -9.33 -7.37
CA GLN A 231 12.55 -8.29 -8.41
C GLN A 231 12.08 -8.83 -9.76
N LEU A 232 12.55 -10.00 -10.17
CA LEU A 232 12.09 -10.66 -11.40
C LEU A 232 10.59 -10.92 -11.38
N MET A 233 10.04 -11.36 -10.24
CA MET A 233 8.59 -11.56 -10.09
C MET A 233 7.82 -10.22 -10.14
N VAL A 234 8.35 -9.15 -9.54
CA VAL A 234 7.76 -7.81 -9.62
C VAL A 234 7.68 -7.33 -11.07
N PHE A 235 8.76 -7.45 -11.83
CA PHE A 235 8.77 -7.01 -13.23
C PHE A 235 7.91 -7.89 -14.13
N LYS A 236 7.84 -9.20 -13.87
CA LYS A 236 6.88 -10.08 -14.54
C LYS A 236 5.45 -9.62 -14.33
N ALA A 237 5.07 -9.34 -13.08
CA ALA A 237 3.72 -8.86 -12.75
C ALA A 237 3.42 -7.49 -13.40
N ALA A 238 4.40 -6.58 -13.40
CA ALA A 238 4.26 -5.27 -14.01
C ALA A 238 4.10 -5.37 -15.54
N SER A 239 4.89 -6.21 -16.22
CA SER A 239 4.80 -6.43 -17.67
C SER A 239 3.42 -6.99 -18.07
N LEU A 240 2.92 -7.99 -17.34
CA LEU A 240 1.59 -8.54 -17.57
C LEU A 240 0.49 -7.47 -17.42
N TYR A 241 0.62 -6.61 -16.40
CA TYR A 241 -0.32 -5.52 -16.18
C TYR A 241 -0.28 -4.50 -17.32
N ASP A 242 0.92 -4.08 -17.75
CA ASP A 242 1.10 -3.10 -18.85
C ASP A 242 0.59 -3.66 -20.19
N GLU A 243 0.65 -4.98 -20.38
CA GLU A 243 0.09 -5.68 -21.55
C GLU A 243 -1.42 -5.92 -21.46
N GLY A 244 -2.10 -5.50 -20.39
CA GLY A 244 -3.53 -5.74 -20.15
C GLY A 244 -3.89 -7.21 -19.88
N LYS A 245 -2.91 -8.04 -19.52
CA LYS A 245 -3.08 -9.47 -19.22
C LYS A 245 -3.46 -9.70 -17.76
N PRO A 246 -4.17 -10.80 -17.44
CA PRO A 246 -4.40 -11.21 -16.06
C PRO A 246 -3.05 -11.35 -15.31
N CYS A 247 -2.92 -10.66 -14.18
CA CYS A 247 -1.68 -10.65 -13.39
C CYS A 247 -1.91 -10.88 -11.88
N GLY A 248 -3.10 -11.32 -11.49
CA GLY A 248 -3.46 -11.46 -10.07
C GLY A 248 -2.56 -12.41 -9.30
N ALA A 249 -2.19 -13.54 -9.89
CA ALA A 249 -1.28 -14.51 -9.29
C ALA A 249 0.11 -13.92 -9.10
N GLU A 250 0.67 -13.31 -10.14
CA GLU A 250 2.00 -12.71 -10.14
C GLU A 250 2.08 -11.49 -9.23
N ALA A 251 1.06 -10.63 -9.19
CA ALA A 251 1.00 -9.47 -8.30
C ALA A 251 0.99 -9.88 -6.82
N ASN A 252 0.24 -10.92 -6.46
CA ASN A 252 0.23 -11.48 -5.12
C ASN A 252 1.58 -12.14 -4.78
N ALA A 253 2.12 -12.97 -5.67
CA ALA A 253 3.41 -13.62 -5.48
C ALA A 253 4.55 -12.58 -5.35
N ALA A 254 4.58 -11.55 -6.21
CA ALA A 254 5.54 -10.47 -6.16
C ALA A 254 5.52 -9.74 -4.80
N LYS A 255 4.33 -9.36 -4.32
CA LYS A 255 4.17 -8.70 -3.03
C LYS A 255 4.65 -9.57 -1.87
N TYR A 256 4.31 -10.86 -1.87
CA TYR A 256 4.73 -11.79 -0.83
C TYR A 256 6.26 -11.97 -0.80
N LEU A 257 6.85 -12.29 -1.95
CA LEU A 257 8.29 -12.53 -2.08
C LEU A 257 9.11 -11.29 -1.77
N ALA A 258 8.71 -10.12 -2.30
CA ALA A 258 9.39 -8.86 -2.07
C ALA A 258 9.36 -8.45 -0.60
N ALA A 259 8.20 -8.54 0.07
CA ALA A 259 8.07 -8.21 1.48
C ALA A 259 8.94 -9.11 2.35
N LYS A 260 8.96 -10.41 2.08
CA LYS A 260 9.78 -11.39 2.82
C LYS A 260 11.28 -11.12 2.63
N ALA A 261 11.75 -11.08 1.38
CA ALA A 261 13.16 -10.88 1.06
C ALA A 261 13.69 -9.56 1.61
N ALA A 262 12.93 -8.47 1.44
CA ALA A 262 13.34 -7.16 1.91
C ALA A 262 13.32 -7.05 3.45
N PHE A 263 12.36 -7.70 4.12
CA PHE A 263 12.35 -7.76 5.59
C PHE A 263 13.62 -8.45 6.10
N THR A 264 13.97 -9.62 5.57
CA THR A 264 15.18 -10.36 5.94
C THR A 264 16.45 -9.53 5.67
N ALA A 265 16.49 -8.82 4.53
CA ALA A 265 17.64 -7.96 4.22
C ALA A 265 17.77 -6.77 5.18
N CYS A 266 16.66 -6.11 5.56
CA CYS A 266 16.66 -5.01 6.52
C CYS A 266 17.05 -5.47 7.93
N GLU A 267 16.53 -6.61 8.38
CA GLU A 267 16.92 -7.23 9.64
C GLU A 267 18.42 -7.56 9.65
N ARG A 268 18.90 -8.21 8.59
CA ARG A 268 20.31 -8.57 8.43
C ARG A 268 21.22 -7.34 8.41
N ALA A 269 20.77 -6.24 7.82
CA ALA A 269 21.52 -5.00 7.82
C ALA A 269 21.72 -4.46 9.25
N VAL A 270 20.68 -4.44 10.09
CA VAL A 270 20.81 -4.05 11.51
C VAL A 270 21.79 -4.97 12.24
N LEU A 271 21.64 -6.29 12.09
CA LEU A 271 22.51 -7.27 12.74
C LEU A 271 23.97 -7.18 12.28
N THR A 272 24.21 -6.92 11.00
CA THR A 272 25.58 -6.74 10.45
C THR A 272 26.27 -5.51 11.01
N HIS A 273 25.52 -4.42 11.24
CA HIS A 273 26.05 -3.21 11.88
C HIS A 273 26.26 -3.37 13.40
N GLY A 274 25.64 -4.38 14.04
CA GLY A 274 25.71 -4.57 15.49
C GLY A 274 25.16 -3.35 16.24
N GLY A 275 25.87 -2.86 17.25
CA GLY A 275 25.45 -1.68 18.01
C GLY A 275 25.20 -0.43 17.15
N MET A 276 25.96 -0.26 16.07
CA MET A 276 25.75 0.84 15.11
C MET A 276 24.48 0.66 14.27
N GLY A 277 23.97 -0.55 14.13
CA GLY A 277 22.67 -0.81 13.50
C GLY A 277 21.47 -0.31 14.32
N TYR A 278 21.68 -0.10 15.62
CA TYR A 278 20.68 0.48 16.53
C TYR A 278 20.73 2.01 16.55
N ALA A 279 21.83 2.61 16.05
CA ALA A 279 22.02 4.05 15.96
C ALA A 279 21.26 4.61 14.73
N LYS A 280 20.61 5.78 14.91
CA LYS A 280 19.80 6.41 13.85
C LYS A 280 20.64 6.89 12.64
N GLU A 281 21.91 7.24 12.85
CA GLU A 281 22.79 7.81 11.84
C GLU A 281 23.05 6.88 10.63
N TYR A 282 23.02 5.55 10.83
CA TYR A 282 23.19 4.57 9.75
C TYR A 282 21.92 4.31 8.95
N HIS A 283 20.77 4.71 9.46
CA HIS A 283 19.44 4.55 8.84
C HIS A 283 18.95 3.09 8.70
N VAL A 284 19.75 2.07 8.96
CA VAL A 284 19.32 0.67 8.81
C VAL A 284 18.21 0.31 9.79
N GLU A 285 18.19 0.92 10.99
CA GLU A 285 17.08 0.78 11.95
C GLU A 285 15.77 1.35 11.39
N ARG A 286 15.84 2.46 10.65
CA ARG A 286 14.70 3.07 9.98
C ARG A 286 14.18 2.18 8.86
N TYR A 287 15.07 1.58 8.07
CA TYR A 287 14.70 0.63 7.02
C TYR A 287 13.96 -0.58 7.60
N LEU A 288 14.43 -1.13 8.72
CA LEU A 288 13.75 -2.24 9.40
C LEU A 288 12.35 -1.84 9.89
N ARG A 289 12.18 -0.63 10.44
CA ARG A 289 10.85 -0.16 10.86
C ARG A 289 9.92 0.08 9.68
N GLU A 290 10.42 0.62 8.58
CA GLU A 290 9.62 0.94 7.40
C GLU A 290 9.21 -0.32 6.62
N ILE A 291 10.08 -1.34 6.52
CA ILE A 291 9.80 -2.57 5.78
C ILE A 291 8.69 -3.43 6.40
N MET A 292 8.28 -3.13 7.64
CA MET A 292 7.12 -3.80 8.24
C MET A 292 5.82 -3.54 7.46
N ILE A 293 5.71 -2.39 6.78
CA ILE A 293 4.49 -2.06 6.02
C ILE A 293 4.17 -3.08 4.94
N PRO A 294 5.05 -3.41 3.98
CA PRO A 294 4.73 -4.41 2.97
C PRO A 294 4.55 -5.83 3.52
N VAL A 295 4.98 -6.11 4.76
CA VAL A 295 4.63 -7.39 5.41
C VAL A 295 3.14 -7.43 5.79
N ILE A 296 2.60 -6.29 6.27
CA ILE A 296 1.24 -6.17 6.83
C ILE A 296 0.23 -5.78 5.74
N ALA A 297 0.54 -4.79 4.91
CA ALA A 297 -0.36 -4.11 3.98
C ALA A 297 0.15 -4.18 2.53
N PRO A 298 -0.72 -3.91 1.51
CA PRO A 298 -2.17 -3.66 1.56
C PRO A 298 -3.01 -4.91 1.84
N ILE A 299 -2.41 -6.08 1.78
CA ILE A 299 -3.01 -7.39 2.05
C ILE A 299 -2.04 -8.22 2.88
N SER A 300 -2.53 -9.01 3.83
CA SER A 300 -1.69 -9.89 4.64
C SER A 300 -1.03 -10.99 3.81
N GLN A 301 0.11 -11.48 4.28
CA GLN A 301 0.80 -12.60 3.62
C GLN A 301 -0.04 -13.89 3.65
N GLU A 302 -0.86 -14.07 4.67
CA GLU A 302 -1.75 -15.23 4.83
C GLU A 302 -2.85 -15.22 3.78
N LEU A 303 -3.51 -14.08 3.54
CA LEU A 303 -4.51 -13.97 2.46
C LEU A 303 -3.90 -14.18 1.07
N ILE A 304 -2.65 -13.76 0.85
CA ILE A 304 -1.94 -14.05 -0.40
C ILE A 304 -1.77 -15.55 -0.58
N LYS A 305 -1.34 -16.27 0.47
CA LYS A 305 -1.18 -17.73 0.42
C LYS A 305 -2.51 -18.43 0.16
N SER A 306 -3.59 -18.00 0.81
CA SER A 306 -4.94 -18.50 0.55
C SER A 306 -5.36 -18.25 -0.90
N PHE A 307 -5.14 -17.03 -1.42
CA PHE A 307 -5.44 -16.73 -2.82
C PHE A 307 -4.68 -17.64 -3.80
N ILE A 308 -3.38 -17.86 -3.59
CA ILE A 308 -2.58 -18.75 -4.43
C ILE A 308 -3.09 -20.20 -4.32
N ALA A 309 -3.37 -20.67 -3.11
CA ALA A 309 -3.90 -22.02 -2.90
C ALA A 309 -5.23 -22.23 -3.64
N GLU A 310 -6.16 -21.29 -3.52
CA GLU A 310 -7.49 -21.40 -4.10
C GLU A 310 -7.50 -21.15 -5.62
N GLN A 311 -6.88 -20.05 -6.06
CA GLN A 311 -7.02 -19.56 -7.44
C GLN A 311 -5.98 -20.12 -8.41
N VAL A 312 -4.81 -20.55 -7.91
CA VAL A 312 -3.73 -21.07 -8.76
C VAL A 312 -3.62 -22.59 -8.64
N LEU A 313 -3.69 -23.11 -7.40
CA LEU A 313 -3.54 -24.54 -7.16
C LEU A 313 -4.87 -25.30 -7.14
N GLY A 314 -6.01 -24.61 -7.22
CA GLY A 314 -7.34 -25.20 -7.25
C GLY A 314 -7.76 -25.88 -5.95
N GLN A 315 -7.20 -25.47 -4.82
CA GLN A 315 -7.58 -26.01 -3.51
C GLN A 315 -8.91 -25.43 -3.03
N GLU A 316 -9.58 -26.15 -2.13
CA GLU A 316 -10.81 -25.68 -1.53
C GLU A 316 -10.58 -24.42 -0.67
N LYS A 317 -11.59 -23.58 -0.62
CA LYS A 317 -11.57 -22.37 0.19
C LYS A 317 -11.51 -22.73 1.68
N SER A 318 -10.61 -22.09 2.43
CA SER A 318 -10.35 -22.42 3.82
C SER A 318 -11.33 -21.79 4.82
N TYR A 319 -12.07 -20.76 4.40
CA TYR A 319 -13.08 -20.04 5.24
C TYR A 319 -14.13 -19.31 4.41
#